data_e8270fb5fc94d136a6102a2d4d25e871
#
_entry.id   e8270fb5fc94d136a6102a2d4d25e871
#
_cell.length_a   1.000
_cell.length_b   1.000
_cell.length_c   1.000
_cell.angle_alpha   90.00
_cell.angle_beta   90.00
_cell.angle_gamma   90.00
#
_symmetry.space_group_name_H-M   'P 1'
#
loop_
_entity.id
_entity.type
_entity.pdbx_description
1 polymer ?
#
loop_
_entity_poly.entity_id
_entity_poly.type
_entity_poly.pdbx_seq_one_letter_code
_entity_poly.pdbx_strand_id
1 'polypeptide(L)'
;RNKTKLIGILNLTTDSFSDAGSYIDISNAKKHIDQMIEQGCTFIDIGAESTKPGFRDIDVSTQIKKIIPIIKYIKSINQEISISIDTRASEVADLCLEHGASIINDVSGSTHDEQMLSVVSKHNAEIILGHLPKEHQKKDLMISSDILFTLTKYFDQLISAAETYGIDNTK
;
A
#
# COMPACT_ATOMS: atom_id res chain seq x y z
N ARG A 1 -2.23 15.77 -23.46
CA ARG A 1 -2.61 15.96 -22.02
C ARG A 1 -2.68 14.58 -21.41
N ASN A 2 -1.88 14.30 -20.38
CA ASN A 2 -2.02 13.07 -19.62
C ASN A 2 -3.41 13.06 -18.96
N LYS A 3 -4.16 11.98 -19.14
CA LYS A 3 -5.44 11.81 -18.43
C LYS A 3 -5.15 11.60 -16.94
N THR A 4 -5.94 12.23 -16.06
CA THR A 4 -5.92 11.95 -14.63
C THR A 4 -6.21 10.46 -14.41
N LYS A 5 -5.38 9.80 -13.64
CA LYS A 5 -5.60 8.40 -13.22
C LYS A 5 -6.36 8.40 -11.90
N LEU A 6 -7.35 7.54 -11.78
CA LEU A 6 -8.15 7.36 -10.56
C LEU A 6 -7.68 6.11 -9.83
N ILE A 7 -7.43 6.26 -8.53
CA ILE A 7 -7.09 5.15 -7.64
C ILE A 7 -8.30 4.89 -6.74
N GLY A 8 -8.88 3.70 -6.83
CA GLY A 8 -9.91 3.24 -5.91
C GLY A 8 -9.27 2.65 -4.66
N ILE A 9 -9.73 3.06 -3.48
CA ILE A 9 -9.22 2.56 -2.19
C ILE A 9 -10.14 1.48 -1.66
N LEU A 10 -9.59 0.29 -1.39
CA LEU A 10 -10.30 -0.86 -0.83
C LEU A 10 -9.70 -1.25 0.52
N ASN A 11 -10.36 -0.89 1.61
CA ASN A 11 -9.96 -1.27 2.96
C ASN A 11 -10.67 -2.57 3.40
N LEU A 12 -9.88 -3.63 3.66
CA LEU A 12 -10.35 -4.94 4.13
C LEU A 12 -10.27 -5.06 5.67
N THR A 13 -10.41 -3.93 6.38
CA THR A 13 -10.36 -3.90 7.84
C THR A 13 -11.67 -4.37 8.45
N THR A 14 -11.63 -4.93 9.67
CA THR A 14 -12.82 -5.42 10.40
C THR A 14 -13.85 -4.35 10.67
N ASP A 15 -13.44 -3.07 10.74
CA ASP A 15 -14.37 -1.95 10.97
C ASP A 15 -15.12 -1.50 9.72
N SER A 16 -14.62 -1.86 8.53
CA SER A 16 -15.22 -1.45 7.25
C SER A 16 -16.35 -2.38 6.81
N PHE A 17 -16.36 -3.61 7.34
CA PHE A 17 -17.34 -4.65 7.04
C PHE A 17 -17.64 -5.37 8.35
N SER A 18 -18.75 -5.06 8.99
CA SER A 18 -19.14 -5.60 10.29
C SER A 18 -19.23 -7.14 10.27
N ASP A 19 -18.67 -7.75 11.32
CA ASP A 19 -18.72 -9.15 11.72
C ASP A 19 -17.97 -10.19 10.88
N ALA A 20 -16.79 -10.55 11.43
CA ALA A 20 -16.06 -11.81 11.24
C ALA A 20 -15.84 -12.30 9.80
N GLY A 21 -14.69 -12.00 9.24
CA GLY A 21 -13.95 -12.73 8.16
C GLY A 21 -14.70 -13.74 7.32
N SER A 22 -15.90 -13.42 6.87
CA SER A 22 -16.83 -14.34 6.23
C SER A 22 -16.86 -14.12 4.72
N TYR A 23 -17.38 -15.08 3.98
CA TYR A 23 -17.67 -15.00 2.54
C TYR A 23 -18.46 -13.73 2.14
N ILE A 24 -19.19 -13.13 3.07
CA ILE A 24 -19.96 -11.88 2.88
C ILE A 24 -19.02 -10.71 2.63
N ASP A 25 -17.90 -10.64 3.34
CA ASP A 25 -16.92 -9.53 3.19
C ASP A 25 -16.24 -9.56 1.82
N ILE A 26 -15.85 -10.74 1.34
CA ILE A 26 -15.26 -10.90 0.00
C ILE A 26 -16.28 -10.55 -1.08
N SER A 27 -17.55 -10.94 -0.92
CA SER A 27 -18.60 -10.61 -1.89
C SER A 27 -18.86 -9.12 -1.98
N ASN A 28 -18.87 -8.42 -0.85
CA ASN A 28 -19.04 -6.95 -0.82
C ASN A 28 -17.81 -6.23 -1.39
N ALA A 29 -16.60 -6.71 -1.07
CA ALA A 29 -15.36 -6.20 -1.66
C ALA A 29 -15.38 -6.32 -3.19
N LYS A 30 -15.78 -7.48 -3.73
CA LYS A 30 -15.90 -7.69 -5.18
C LYS A 30 -16.88 -6.71 -5.84
N LYS A 31 -18.07 -6.53 -5.28
CA LYS A 31 -19.05 -5.55 -5.79
C LYS A 31 -18.50 -4.13 -5.79
N HIS A 32 -17.76 -3.77 -4.74
CA HIS A 32 -17.14 -2.45 -4.65
C HIS A 32 -16.04 -2.27 -5.72
N ILE A 33 -15.24 -3.32 -5.97
CA ILE A 33 -14.25 -3.33 -7.04
C ILE A 33 -14.91 -3.11 -8.39
N ASP A 34 -15.99 -3.85 -8.68
CA ASP A 34 -16.73 -3.71 -9.95
C ASP A 34 -17.22 -2.28 -10.15
N GLN A 35 -17.78 -1.66 -9.10
CA GLN A 35 -18.22 -0.27 -9.13
C GLN A 35 -17.07 0.72 -9.38
N MET A 36 -15.91 0.53 -8.71
CA MET A 36 -14.73 1.38 -8.93
C MET A 36 -14.22 1.28 -10.38
N ILE A 37 -14.20 0.08 -10.96
CA ILE A 37 -13.79 -0.14 -12.35
C ILE A 37 -14.78 0.49 -13.32
N GLU A 38 -16.09 0.32 -13.11
CA GLU A 38 -17.14 0.96 -13.90
C GLU A 38 -17.07 2.49 -13.87
N GLN A 39 -16.65 3.06 -12.73
CA GLN A 39 -16.43 4.50 -12.55
C GLN A 39 -15.10 5.00 -13.15
N GLY A 40 -14.31 4.12 -13.75
CA GLY A 40 -13.09 4.46 -14.48
C GLY A 40 -11.80 4.41 -13.66
N CYS A 41 -11.80 3.76 -12.50
CA CYS A 41 -10.54 3.47 -11.79
C CYS A 41 -9.67 2.54 -12.62
N THR A 42 -8.41 2.90 -12.76
CA THR A 42 -7.38 2.09 -13.43
C THR A 42 -6.36 1.52 -12.44
N PHE A 43 -6.46 1.95 -11.18
CA PHE A 43 -5.67 1.47 -10.05
C PHE A 43 -6.61 1.12 -8.89
N ILE A 44 -6.29 0.06 -8.16
CA ILE A 44 -6.97 -0.31 -6.91
C ILE A 44 -5.91 -0.50 -5.84
N ASP A 45 -6.01 0.29 -4.77
CA ASP A 45 -5.14 0.23 -3.59
C ASP A 45 -5.83 -0.59 -2.51
N ILE A 46 -5.22 -1.71 -2.11
CA ILE A 46 -5.80 -2.70 -1.21
C ILE A 46 -5.04 -2.68 0.10
N GLY A 47 -5.73 -2.37 1.21
CA GLY A 47 -5.20 -2.43 2.55
C GLY A 47 -5.99 -3.40 3.44
N ALA A 48 -5.29 -4.21 4.23
CA ALA A 48 -5.90 -5.09 5.24
C ALA A 48 -5.53 -4.68 6.66
N GLU A 49 -4.64 -3.70 6.82
CA GLU A 49 -4.22 -3.13 8.09
C GLU A 49 -4.82 -1.75 8.29
N SER A 50 -5.14 -1.38 9.53
CA SER A 50 -5.57 -0.01 9.86
C SER A 50 -4.37 0.79 10.37
N THR A 51 -4.10 1.92 9.75
CA THR A 51 -3.06 2.88 10.21
C THR A 51 -3.57 3.86 11.25
N LYS A 52 -4.81 3.72 11.75
CA LYS A 52 -5.38 4.60 12.78
C LYS A 52 -4.60 4.44 14.10
N PRO A 53 -4.37 5.53 14.84
CA PRO A 53 -3.73 5.46 16.15
C PRO A 53 -4.49 4.53 17.11
N GLY A 54 -3.75 3.61 17.77
CA GLY A 54 -4.34 2.65 18.72
C GLY A 54 -4.85 1.34 18.14
N PHE A 55 -4.78 1.14 16.83
CA PHE A 55 -5.05 -0.17 16.23
C PHE A 55 -3.87 -1.14 16.48
N ARG A 56 -4.22 -2.40 16.72
CA ARG A 56 -3.21 -3.47 16.80
C ARG A 56 -2.80 -3.88 15.40
N ASP A 57 -1.51 -4.13 15.23
CA ASP A 57 -0.99 -4.70 14.00
C ASP A 57 -1.72 -6.02 13.71
N ILE A 58 -2.20 -6.17 12.50
CA ILE A 58 -2.81 -7.42 12.04
C ILE A 58 -1.68 -8.34 11.59
N ASP A 59 -1.72 -9.59 12.06
CA ASP A 59 -0.70 -10.56 11.68
C ASP A 59 -0.66 -10.78 10.16
N VAL A 60 0.54 -11.03 9.66
CA VAL A 60 0.84 -11.20 8.23
C VAL A 60 -0.06 -12.24 7.58
N SER A 61 -0.29 -13.38 8.25
CA SER A 61 -1.10 -14.47 7.69
C SER A 61 -2.56 -14.06 7.49
N THR A 62 -3.09 -13.23 8.36
CA THR A 62 -4.45 -12.69 8.25
C THR A 62 -4.55 -11.67 7.13
N GLN A 63 -3.56 -10.79 6.97
CA GLN A 63 -3.51 -9.84 5.84
C GLN A 63 -3.50 -10.60 4.51
N ILE A 64 -2.62 -11.58 4.35
CA ILE A 64 -2.47 -12.41 3.15
C ILE A 64 -3.78 -13.13 2.80
N LYS A 65 -4.43 -13.77 3.79
CA LYS A 65 -5.71 -14.48 3.59
C LYS A 65 -6.82 -13.56 3.07
N LYS A 66 -6.81 -12.27 3.42
CA LYS A 66 -7.78 -11.30 2.94
C LYS A 66 -7.42 -10.76 1.56
N ILE A 67 -6.15 -10.42 1.31
CA ILE A 67 -5.71 -9.71 0.12
C ILE A 67 -5.64 -10.63 -1.10
N ILE A 68 -5.03 -11.82 -0.98
CA ILE A 68 -4.78 -12.71 -2.14
C ILE A 68 -6.05 -13.08 -2.92
N PRO A 69 -7.19 -13.43 -2.29
CA PRO A 69 -8.43 -13.68 -3.03
C PRO A 69 -8.92 -12.48 -3.84
N ILE A 70 -8.65 -11.27 -3.36
CA ILE A 70 -9.04 -10.02 -4.02
C ILE A 70 -8.14 -9.76 -5.23
N ILE A 71 -6.81 -9.92 -5.10
CA ILE A 71 -5.88 -9.83 -6.25
C ILE A 71 -6.31 -10.79 -7.37
N LYS A 72 -6.55 -12.06 -7.02
CA LYS A 72 -7.00 -13.08 -7.98
C LYS A 72 -8.31 -12.70 -8.65
N TYR A 73 -9.25 -12.13 -7.91
CA TYR A 73 -10.51 -11.65 -8.47
C TYR A 73 -10.29 -10.53 -9.49
N ILE A 74 -9.57 -9.48 -9.13
CA ILE A 74 -9.29 -8.35 -10.03
C ILE A 74 -8.61 -8.85 -11.31
N LYS A 75 -7.58 -9.67 -11.19
CA LYS A 75 -6.87 -10.22 -12.36
C LYS A 75 -7.74 -11.12 -13.23
N SER A 76 -8.77 -11.78 -12.67
CA SER A 76 -9.69 -12.61 -13.42
C SER A 76 -10.70 -11.80 -14.25
N ILE A 77 -11.05 -10.59 -13.81
CA ILE A 77 -12.03 -9.73 -14.50
C ILE A 77 -11.37 -8.70 -15.41
N ASN A 78 -10.20 -8.17 -15.02
CA ASN A 78 -9.47 -7.19 -15.82
C ASN A 78 -7.98 -7.20 -15.49
N GLN A 79 -7.16 -7.71 -16.40
CA GLN A 79 -5.71 -7.81 -16.22
C GLN A 79 -4.98 -6.44 -16.31
N GLU A 80 -5.61 -5.45 -16.94
CA GLU A 80 -5.03 -4.10 -17.11
C GLU A 80 -5.10 -3.24 -15.84
N ILE A 81 -5.89 -3.64 -14.84
CA ILE A 81 -5.94 -2.92 -13.56
C ILE A 81 -4.61 -3.09 -12.83
N SER A 82 -3.98 -1.96 -12.50
CA SER A 82 -2.81 -1.94 -11.62
C SER A 82 -3.27 -2.13 -10.17
N ILE A 83 -2.63 -3.05 -9.46
CA ILE A 83 -2.95 -3.34 -8.07
C ILE A 83 -1.84 -2.82 -7.18
N SER A 84 -2.21 -1.91 -6.28
CA SER A 84 -1.38 -1.39 -5.20
C SER A 84 -1.73 -2.10 -3.89
N ILE A 85 -0.74 -2.36 -3.06
CA ILE A 85 -0.92 -2.99 -1.74
C ILE A 85 -0.46 -2.01 -0.67
N ASP A 86 -1.40 -1.55 0.17
CA ASP A 86 -1.12 -0.73 1.35
C ASP A 86 -0.67 -1.66 2.48
N THR A 87 0.63 -1.75 2.66
CA THR A 87 1.26 -2.56 3.70
C THR A 87 2.64 -2.04 4.09
N ARG A 88 3.00 -2.24 5.36
CA ARG A 88 4.34 -1.97 5.90
C ARG A 88 5.17 -3.23 6.08
N ALA A 89 4.58 -4.41 5.83
CA ALA A 89 5.22 -5.71 6.02
C ALA A 89 5.76 -6.26 4.69
N SER A 90 7.07 -6.47 4.59
CA SER A 90 7.73 -6.97 3.39
C SER A 90 7.25 -8.38 2.98
N GLU A 91 6.89 -9.24 3.95
CA GLU A 91 6.36 -10.57 3.68
C GLU A 91 4.98 -10.50 2.99
N VAL A 92 4.12 -9.57 3.39
CA VAL A 92 2.84 -9.32 2.71
C VAL A 92 3.10 -8.80 1.29
N ALA A 93 4.03 -7.85 1.15
CA ALA A 93 4.41 -7.29 -0.14
C ALA A 93 4.92 -8.38 -1.10
N ASP A 94 5.85 -9.24 -0.65
CA ASP A 94 6.44 -10.30 -1.46
C ASP A 94 5.36 -11.23 -2.04
N LEU A 95 4.49 -11.75 -1.18
CA LEU A 95 3.41 -12.65 -1.61
C LEU A 95 2.36 -11.96 -2.50
N CYS A 96 2.01 -10.70 -2.23
CA CYS A 96 1.07 -9.97 -3.07
C CYS A 96 1.64 -9.68 -4.47
N LEU A 97 2.93 -9.34 -4.56
CA LEU A 97 3.63 -9.14 -5.83
C LEU A 97 3.72 -10.45 -6.63
N GLU A 98 4.00 -11.58 -5.99
CA GLU A 98 3.96 -12.91 -6.62
C GLU A 98 2.58 -13.26 -7.22
N HIS A 99 1.50 -12.71 -6.64
CA HIS A 99 0.13 -12.97 -7.08
C HIS A 99 -0.42 -11.93 -8.06
N GLY A 100 0.40 -10.96 -8.50
CA GLY A 100 0.04 -10.03 -9.57
C GLY A 100 -0.25 -8.60 -9.13
N ALA A 101 0.06 -8.23 -7.89
CA ALA A 101 0.22 -6.80 -7.54
C ALA A 101 1.44 -6.23 -8.29
N SER A 102 1.45 -4.94 -8.52
CA SER A 102 2.52 -4.24 -9.26
C SER A 102 3.08 -3.04 -8.50
N ILE A 103 2.41 -2.61 -7.46
CA ILE A 103 2.77 -1.42 -6.69
C ILE A 103 2.69 -1.78 -5.19
N ILE A 104 3.63 -1.29 -4.41
CA ILE A 104 3.54 -1.28 -2.94
C ILE A 104 3.34 0.15 -2.47
N ASN A 105 2.34 0.38 -1.63
CA ASN A 105 2.08 1.65 -0.96
C ASN A 105 2.50 1.51 0.50
N ASP A 106 3.72 1.95 0.82
CA ASP A 106 4.24 1.89 2.18
C ASP A 106 4.19 3.26 2.85
N VAL A 107 3.17 3.47 3.67
CA VAL A 107 2.97 4.73 4.41
C VAL A 107 4.09 5.05 5.38
N SER A 108 4.90 4.06 5.77
CA SER A 108 6.06 4.25 6.65
C SER A 108 7.33 4.70 5.92
N GLY A 109 7.33 4.69 4.58
CA GLY A 109 8.51 5.00 3.78
C GLY A 109 9.65 4.00 4.00
N SER A 110 9.34 2.72 4.08
CA SER A 110 10.28 1.61 4.32
C SER A 110 11.05 1.70 5.64
N THR A 111 10.52 2.46 6.62
CA THR A 111 11.14 2.60 7.95
C THR A 111 10.61 1.60 8.97
N HIS A 112 9.52 0.88 8.64
CA HIS A 112 8.94 -0.14 9.51
C HIS A 112 9.61 -1.51 9.31
N ASP A 113 9.87 -1.89 8.06
CA ASP A 113 10.48 -3.16 7.67
C ASP A 113 11.64 -2.93 6.69
N GLU A 114 12.87 -3.23 7.13
CA GLU A 114 14.10 -3.00 6.35
C GLU A 114 14.19 -3.85 5.08
N GLN A 115 13.40 -4.94 4.98
CA GLN A 115 13.38 -5.81 3.81
C GLN A 115 12.49 -5.26 2.67
N MET A 116 11.67 -4.24 2.92
CA MET A 116 10.69 -3.73 1.96
C MET A 116 11.31 -3.37 0.61
N LEU A 117 12.37 -2.55 0.60
CA LEU A 117 13.02 -2.13 -0.64
C LEU A 117 13.66 -3.32 -1.39
N SER A 118 14.21 -4.29 -0.66
CA SER A 118 14.75 -5.51 -1.26
C SER A 118 13.67 -6.33 -1.97
N VAL A 119 12.50 -6.46 -1.36
CA VAL A 119 11.34 -7.17 -1.94
C VAL A 119 10.83 -6.45 -3.18
N VAL A 120 10.63 -5.13 -3.11
CA VAL A 120 10.17 -4.34 -4.25
C VAL A 120 11.15 -4.45 -5.43
N SER A 121 12.45 -4.35 -5.16
CA SER A 121 13.51 -4.53 -6.16
C SER A 121 13.48 -5.94 -6.80
N LYS A 122 13.39 -6.99 -5.98
CA LYS A 122 13.31 -8.40 -6.42
C LYS A 122 12.21 -8.60 -7.48
N HIS A 123 11.05 -7.95 -7.28
CA HIS A 123 9.91 -8.07 -8.19
C HIS A 123 9.88 -7.03 -9.30
N ASN A 124 10.85 -6.12 -9.36
CA ASN A 124 10.86 -4.98 -10.28
C ASN A 124 9.56 -4.15 -10.20
N ALA A 125 8.98 -4.06 -8.99
CA ALA A 125 7.71 -3.38 -8.72
C ALA A 125 7.89 -1.87 -8.53
N GLU A 126 6.78 -1.14 -8.55
CA GLU A 126 6.73 0.27 -8.15
C GLU A 126 6.53 0.40 -6.64
N ILE A 127 6.99 1.51 -6.05
CA ILE A 127 6.76 1.80 -4.64
C ILE A 127 6.30 3.24 -4.43
N ILE A 128 5.30 3.41 -3.57
CA ILE A 128 4.86 4.70 -3.05
C ILE A 128 5.44 4.82 -1.63
N LEU A 129 6.34 5.76 -1.45
CA LEU A 129 6.98 6.02 -0.16
C LEU A 129 6.23 7.10 0.61
N GLY A 130 5.57 6.70 1.69
CA GLY A 130 4.83 7.60 2.55
C GLY A 130 5.70 8.26 3.63
N HIS A 131 5.06 9.16 4.39
CA HIS A 131 5.65 9.78 5.56
C HIS A 131 4.74 9.56 6.77
N LEU A 132 5.08 8.58 7.62
CA LEU A 132 4.43 8.32 8.89
C LEU A 132 5.45 8.57 10.02
N PRO A 133 5.49 9.77 10.61
CA PRO A 133 6.48 10.10 11.63
C PRO A 133 6.25 9.30 12.91
N LYS A 134 7.31 8.76 13.51
CA LYS A 134 7.29 8.17 14.84
C LYS A 134 6.91 9.24 15.88
N GLU A 135 6.36 8.83 17.03
CA GLU A 135 5.88 9.77 18.06
C GLU A 135 6.92 10.84 18.49
N HIS A 136 8.20 10.46 18.57
CA HIS A 136 9.27 11.40 18.91
C HIS A 136 9.56 12.39 17.75
N GLN A 137 9.39 11.98 16.49
CA GLN A 137 9.58 12.83 15.31
C GLN A 137 8.44 13.81 15.11
N LYS A 138 7.23 13.51 15.60
CA LYS A 138 6.09 14.44 15.54
C LYS A 138 6.38 15.75 16.28
N LYS A 139 7.08 15.67 17.42
CA LYS A 139 7.49 16.87 18.18
C LYS A 139 8.48 17.73 17.40
N ASP A 140 9.45 17.08 16.75
CA ASP A 140 10.47 17.80 15.96
C ASP A 140 9.86 18.48 14.73
N LEU A 141 8.90 17.85 14.07
CA LEU A 141 8.16 18.44 12.97
C LEU A 141 7.30 19.64 13.41
N MET A 142 6.69 19.58 14.60
CA MET A 142 5.89 20.69 15.13
C MET A 142 6.75 21.88 15.58
N ILE A 143 8.04 21.66 15.88
CA ILE A 143 9.00 22.70 16.32
C ILE A 143 9.79 23.27 15.12
N SER A 144 9.82 22.55 13.99
CA SER A 144 10.55 22.99 12.81
C SER A 144 9.94 24.26 12.22
N SER A 145 10.72 25.34 12.17
CA SER A 145 10.35 26.59 11.50
C SER A 145 10.26 26.44 9.97
N ASP A 146 10.80 25.35 9.41
CA ASP A 146 10.77 25.02 7.98
C ASP A 146 10.40 23.57 7.74
N ILE A 147 9.10 23.33 7.72
CA ILE A 147 8.54 21.99 7.48
C ILE A 147 8.87 21.49 6.06
N LEU A 148 8.91 22.36 5.07
CA LEU A 148 9.22 22.00 3.67
C LEU A 148 10.63 21.45 3.57
N PHE A 149 11.60 22.15 4.17
CA PHE A 149 12.99 21.69 4.20
C PHE A 149 13.10 20.30 4.86
N THR A 150 12.41 20.12 6.01
CA THR A 150 12.44 18.86 6.74
C THR A 150 11.86 17.70 5.92
N LEU A 151 10.71 17.92 5.27
CA LEU A 151 10.08 16.90 4.42
C LEU A 151 10.90 16.61 3.17
N THR A 152 11.43 17.64 2.50
CA THR A 152 12.30 17.46 1.32
C THR A 152 13.50 16.58 1.68
N LYS A 153 14.21 16.93 2.76
CA LYS A 153 15.35 16.13 3.23
C LYS A 153 14.96 14.68 3.56
N TYR A 154 13.79 14.48 4.17
CA TYR A 154 13.28 13.13 4.47
C TYR A 154 13.07 12.32 3.19
N PHE A 155 12.35 12.89 2.21
CA PHE A 155 12.09 12.17 0.95
C PHE A 155 13.36 11.96 0.11
N ASP A 156 14.30 12.91 0.10
CA ASP A 156 15.59 12.73 -0.56
C ASP A 156 16.36 11.53 0.01
N GLN A 157 16.29 11.33 1.34
CA GLN A 157 16.90 10.16 1.97
C GLN A 157 16.21 8.84 1.57
N LEU A 158 14.86 8.83 1.49
CA LEU A 158 14.12 7.64 1.08
C LEU A 158 14.40 7.29 -0.39
N ILE A 159 14.42 8.28 -1.27
CA ILE A 159 14.74 8.10 -2.70
C ILE A 159 16.16 7.55 -2.84
N SER A 160 17.14 8.15 -2.18
CA SER A 160 18.52 7.67 -2.20
C SER A 160 18.65 6.24 -1.68
N ALA A 161 17.88 5.87 -0.64
CA ALA A 161 17.84 4.49 -0.17
C ALA A 161 17.25 3.54 -1.22
N ALA A 162 16.14 3.90 -1.86
CA ALA A 162 15.52 3.09 -2.92
C ALA A 162 16.47 2.89 -4.11
N GLU A 163 17.21 3.93 -4.51
CA GLU A 163 18.19 3.87 -5.59
C GLU A 163 19.32 2.86 -5.31
N THR A 164 19.72 2.67 -4.03
CA THR A 164 20.72 1.64 -3.67
C THR A 164 20.26 0.21 -3.94
N TYR A 165 18.94 0.00 -4.00
CA TYR A 165 18.33 -1.27 -4.39
C TYR A 165 17.99 -1.36 -5.89
N GLY A 166 18.38 -0.35 -6.69
CA GLY A 166 18.10 -0.31 -8.13
C GLY A 166 16.65 0.10 -8.46
N ILE A 167 15.94 0.69 -7.50
CA ILE A 167 14.61 1.27 -7.70
C ILE A 167 14.84 2.73 -8.10
N ASP A 168 14.56 3.08 -9.34
CA ASP A 168 14.74 4.46 -9.82
C ASP A 168 13.50 5.33 -9.54
N ASN A 169 13.65 6.64 -9.67
CA ASN A 169 12.60 7.61 -9.36
C ASN A 169 11.42 7.63 -10.35
N THR A 170 11.39 6.71 -11.30
CA THR A 170 10.26 6.49 -12.22
C THR A 170 9.37 5.34 -11.76
N LYS A 171 9.79 4.65 -10.72
CA LYS A 171 9.11 3.52 -10.08
C LYS A 171 8.72 3.85 -8.65
#